data_b043352fa6c60769277e648eec8b3d52
#
_entry.id   b043352fa6c60769277e648eec8b3d52
#
_cell.length_a   1.000
_cell.length_b   1.000
_cell.length_c   1.000
_cell.angle_alpha   90.00
_cell.angle_beta   90.00
_cell.angle_gamma   90.00
#
_symmetry.space_group_name_H-M   'P 1'
#
loop_
_entity.id
_entity.type
_entity.pdbx_description
1 polymer ?
#
loop_
_entity_poly.entity_id
_entity_poly.type
_entity_poly.pdbx_seq_one_letter_code
_entity_poly.pdbx_strand_id
1 'polypeptide(L)'
;RDYPVKVYRQRSVDWFIADFYCSRAHLVIELDGGQHYTSEGQAYDTERSAVLQNYNLTVIRVSNADVDQNFSGVCAFIDRRIKEELSRWEN
;
A
#
# COMPACT_ATOMS: atom_id res chain seq x y z
N ARG A 1 7.97 -2.59 -18.96
CA ARG A 1 7.59 -3.69 -18.12
C ARG A 1 6.19 -4.17 -18.47
N ASP A 2 6.01 -5.45 -18.41
CA ASP A 2 4.75 -6.06 -18.84
C ASP A 2 3.91 -6.53 -17.65
N TYR A 3 3.96 -5.76 -16.59
CA TYR A 3 3.09 -6.09 -15.46
C TYR A 3 1.63 -5.84 -15.86
N PRO A 4 0.71 -6.71 -15.45
CA PRO A 4 -0.67 -6.67 -15.96
C PRO A 4 -1.45 -5.42 -15.58
N VAL A 5 -1.05 -4.71 -14.52
CA VAL A 5 -1.75 -3.51 -14.11
C VAL A 5 -0.73 -2.42 -13.78
N LYS A 6 -1.20 -1.19 -13.80
CA LYS A 6 -0.36 -0.05 -13.50
C LYS A 6 -0.22 0.14 -11.99
N VAL A 7 1.01 0.31 -11.55
CA VAL A 7 1.32 0.64 -10.16
C VAL A 7 2.07 1.96 -10.16
N TYR A 8 1.55 2.93 -9.43
CA TYR A 8 2.14 4.27 -9.37
C TYR A 8 2.98 4.42 -8.12
N ARG A 9 4.10 5.12 -8.25
CA ARG A 9 4.93 5.48 -7.11
C ARG A 9 4.57 6.87 -6.63
N GLN A 10 4.63 7.07 -5.31
CA GLN A 10 4.47 8.40 -4.70
C GLN A 10 3.23 9.10 -5.24
N ARG A 11 2.09 8.40 -5.19
CA ARG A 11 0.84 8.94 -5.72
C ARG A 11 0.02 9.57 -4.61
N SER A 12 -0.48 10.76 -4.87
CA SER A 12 -1.37 11.43 -3.92
C SER A 12 -2.71 10.70 -3.83
N VAL A 13 -3.14 10.47 -2.60
CA VAL A 13 -4.47 9.95 -2.30
C VAL A 13 -5.06 10.95 -1.31
N ASP A 14 -5.95 11.81 -1.80
CA ASP A 14 -6.50 12.91 -1.02
C ASP A 14 -5.34 13.78 -0.50
N TRP A 15 -5.16 13.91 0.82
CA TRP A 15 -4.16 14.82 1.39
C TRP A 15 -2.83 14.14 1.70
N PHE A 16 -2.71 12.83 1.49
CA PHE A 16 -1.44 12.16 1.78
C PHE A 16 -0.89 11.49 0.53
N ILE A 17 0.38 11.06 0.61
CA ILE A 17 1.06 10.44 -0.51
C ILE A 17 1.31 8.98 -0.18
N ALA A 18 0.77 8.09 -1.01
CA ALA A 18 1.03 6.66 -0.89
C ALA A 18 2.36 6.32 -1.53
N ASP A 19 3.13 5.42 -0.91
CA ASP A 19 4.40 5.00 -1.49
C ASP A 19 4.17 4.30 -2.83
N PHE A 20 3.20 3.41 -2.87
CA PHE A 20 2.78 2.77 -4.13
C PHE A 20 1.26 2.65 -4.13
N TYR A 21 0.68 2.80 -5.31
CA TYR A 21 -0.77 2.80 -5.46
C TYR A 21 -1.17 2.05 -6.72
N CYS A 22 -2.06 1.09 -6.57
CA CYS A 22 -2.64 0.36 -7.69
C CYS A 22 -4.15 0.56 -7.66
N SER A 23 -4.65 1.44 -8.55
CA SER A 23 -6.06 1.80 -8.50
C SER A 23 -6.97 0.64 -8.88
N ARG A 24 -6.57 -0.18 -9.83
CA ARG A 24 -7.40 -1.31 -10.25
C ARG A 24 -7.57 -2.36 -9.17
N ALA A 25 -6.57 -2.52 -8.33
CA ALA A 25 -6.62 -3.46 -7.23
C ALA A 25 -7.15 -2.82 -5.94
N HIS A 26 -7.43 -1.53 -5.96
CA HIS A 26 -7.83 -0.78 -4.76
C HIS A 26 -6.81 -0.97 -3.64
N LEU A 27 -5.52 -0.83 -3.97
CA LEU A 27 -4.46 -1.24 -3.08
C LEU A 27 -3.43 -0.14 -2.91
N VAL A 28 -3.06 0.11 -1.66
CA VAL A 28 -1.97 1.01 -1.29
C VAL A 28 -0.91 0.18 -0.61
N ILE A 29 0.34 0.37 -1.00
CA ILE A 29 1.47 -0.32 -0.39
C ILE A 29 2.34 0.72 0.29
N GLU A 30 2.61 0.51 1.57
CA GLU A 30 3.37 1.44 2.40
C GLU A 30 4.64 0.78 2.89
N LEU A 31 5.74 1.50 2.75
CA LEU A 31 7.01 1.06 3.31
C LEU A 31 7.11 1.59 4.75
N ASP A 32 7.35 0.69 5.67
CA ASP A 32 7.38 1.02 7.08
C ASP A 32 8.83 1.02 7.56
N GLY A 33 9.38 2.22 7.71
CA GLY A 33 10.77 2.37 8.08
C GLY A 33 11.03 2.55 9.55
N GLY A 34 10.00 2.66 10.36
CA GLY A 34 10.16 2.85 11.80
C GLY A 34 8.83 2.95 12.48
N GLN A 35 8.89 2.97 13.81
CA GLN A 35 7.68 3.02 14.61
C GLN A 35 7.52 4.41 15.21
N HIS A 36 6.35 4.96 15.05
CA HIS A 36 6.02 6.28 15.59
C HIS A 36 4.82 6.14 16.51
N TYR A 37 5.11 5.96 17.79
CA TYR A 37 4.06 5.75 18.76
C TYR A 37 3.72 7.01 19.55
N THR A 38 3.87 8.16 18.90
CA THR A 38 3.44 9.41 19.50
C THR A 38 1.95 9.60 19.27
N SER A 39 1.33 10.44 20.10
CA SER A 39 -0.09 10.75 19.90
C SER A 39 -0.33 11.43 18.56
N GLU A 40 0.61 12.23 18.08
CA GLU A 40 0.50 12.89 16.80
C GLU A 40 0.52 11.87 15.66
N GLY A 41 1.40 10.88 15.76
CA GLY A 41 1.47 9.82 14.75
C GLY A 41 0.21 8.99 14.74
N GLN A 42 -0.36 8.71 15.90
CA GLN A 42 -1.60 7.96 15.98
C GLN A 42 -2.78 8.72 15.39
N ALA A 43 -2.85 10.03 15.63
CA ALA A 43 -3.90 10.86 15.06
C ALA A 43 -3.80 10.89 13.54
N TYR A 44 -2.57 11.02 13.02
CA TYR A 44 -2.32 11.00 11.59
C TYR A 44 -2.81 9.68 10.99
N ASP A 45 -2.46 8.56 11.61
CA ASP A 45 -2.86 7.25 11.10
C ASP A 45 -4.37 7.07 11.12
N THR A 46 -5.04 7.60 12.14
CA THR A 46 -6.50 7.51 12.22
C THR A 46 -7.15 8.28 11.07
N GLU A 47 -6.69 9.49 10.82
CA GLU A 47 -7.24 10.32 9.74
C GLU A 47 -6.97 9.67 8.39
N ARG A 48 -5.77 9.13 8.20
CA ARG A 48 -5.40 8.46 6.96
C ARG A 48 -6.26 7.22 6.73
N SER A 49 -6.53 6.46 7.79
CA SER A 49 -7.38 5.27 7.69
C SER A 49 -8.79 5.62 7.24
N ALA A 50 -9.33 6.74 7.73
CA ALA A 50 -10.65 7.18 7.30
C ALA A 50 -10.67 7.50 5.81
N VAL A 51 -9.63 8.17 5.30
CA VAL A 51 -9.53 8.46 3.87
C VAL A 51 -9.48 7.17 3.07
N LEU A 52 -8.66 6.23 3.52
CA LEU A 52 -8.52 4.94 2.82
C LEU A 52 -9.86 4.20 2.75
N GLN A 53 -10.61 4.20 3.83
CA GLN A 53 -11.91 3.56 3.85
C GLN A 53 -12.89 4.25 2.89
N ASN A 54 -12.84 5.57 2.82
CA ASN A 54 -13.73 6.31 1.93
C ASN A 54 -13.50 5.96 0.46
N TYR A 55 -12.27 5.60 0.10
CA TYR A 55 -11.94 5.21 -1.26
C TYR A 55 -11.93 3.70 -1.46
N ASN A 56 -12.37 2.94 -0.46
CA ASN A 56 -12.38 1.47 -0.51
C ASN A 56 -11.00 0.90 -0.81
N LEU A 57 -9.97 1.46 -0.19
CA LEU A 57 -8.61 1.03 -0.41
C LEU A 57 -8.15 0.09 0.70
N THR A 58 -7.41 -0.93 0.31
CA THR A 58 -6.76 -1.85 1.23
C THR A 58 -5.28 -1.45 1.34
N VAL A 59 -4.74 -1.47 2.54
CA VAL A 59 -3.35 -1.11 2.78
C VAL A 59 -2.54 -2.35 3.10
N ILE A 60 -1.41 -2.49 2.42
CA ILE A 60 -0.40 -3.48 2.74
C ILE A 60 0.81 -2.73 3.26
N ARG A 61 1.35 -3.16 4.39
CA ARG A 61 2.57 -2.58 4.95
C ARG A 61 3.70 -3.57 4.83
N VAL A 62 4.84 -3.08 4.35
CA VAL A 62 6.04 -3.88 4.17
C VAL A 62 7.17 -3.14 4.88
N SER A 63 7.93 -3.84 5.71
CA SER A 63 9.02 -3.20 6.42
C SER A 63 10.21 -3.00 5.51
N ASN A 64 10.97 -1.92 5.76
CA ASN A 64 12.21 -1.69 5.03
C ASN A 64 13.21 -2.81 5.26
N ALA A 65 13.21 -3.40 6.46
CA ALA A 65 14.11 -4.51 6.74
C ALA A 65 13.80 -5.70 5.84
N ASP A 66 12.51 -6.01 5.63
CA ASP A 66 12.14 -7.11 4.74
C ASP A 66 12.54 -6.81 3.29
N VAL A 67 12.38 -5.55 2.86
CA VAL A 67 12.80 -5.16 1.51
C VAL A 67 14.31 -5.40 1.34
N ASP A 68 15.10 -5.01 2.35
CA ASP A 68 16.55 -5.16 2.29
C ASP A 68 17.00 -6.61 2.33
N GLN A 69 16.33 -7.43 3.14
CA GLN A 69 16.81 -8.77 3.44
C GLN A 69 16.13 -9.84 2.59
N ASN A 70 14.96 -9.56 2.04
CA ASN A 70 14.21 -10.57 1.30
C ASN A 70 13.39 -9.91 0.19
N PHE A 71 14.08 -9.18 -0.68
CA PHE A 71 13.42 -8.40 -1.72
C PHE A 71 12.55 -9.28 -2.62
N SER A 72 13.06 -10.44 -3.02
CA SER A 72 12.30 -11.31 -3.92
C SER A 72 11.03 -11.85 -3.25
N GLY A 73 11.11 -12.15 -1.95
CA GLY A 73 9.93 -12.58 -1.20
C GLY A 73 8.91 -11.48 -1.07
N VAL A 74 9.37 -10.24 -0.86
CA VAL A 74 8.47 -9.10 -0.79
C VAL A 74 7.77 -8.88 -2.13
N CYS A 75 8.52 -8.96 -3.22
CA CYS A 75 7.92 -8.80 -4.55
C CYS A 75 6.88 -9.89 -4.83
N ALA A 76 7.17 -11.12 -4.44
CA ALA A 76 6.21 -12.21 -4.62
C ALA A 76 4.96 -12.00 -3.79
N PHE A 77 5.12 -11.52 -2.55
CA PHE A 77 4.00 -11.23 -1.68
C PHE A 77 3.11 -10.14 -2.28
N ILE A 78 3.72 -9.05 -2.73
CA ILE A 78 2.97 -7.95 -3.31
C ILE A 78 2.26 -8.40 -4.58
N ASP A 79 2.94 -9.15 -5.43
CA ASP A 79 2.33 -9.65 -6.67
C ASP A 79 1.11 -10.51 -6.36
N ARG A 80 1.22 -11.41 -5.39
CA ARG A 80 0.08 -12.25 -5.01
C ARG A 80 -1.07 -11.41 -4.50
N ARG A 81 -0.78 -10.41 -3.66
CA ARG A 81 -1.84 -9.56 -3.12
C ARG A 81 -2.52 -8.74 -4.20
N ILE A 82 -1.76 -8.22 -5.16
CA ILE A 82 -2.36 -7.49 -6.26
C ILE A 82 -3.31 -8.39 -7.04
N LYS A 83 -2.88 -9.61 -7.34
CA LYS A 83 -3.71 -10.54 -8.09
C LYS A 83 -4.97 -10.93 -7.34
N GLU A 84 -4.86 -11.13 -6.03
CA GLU A 84 -6.02 -11.41 -5.20
C GLU A 84 -7.02 -10.27 -5.22
N GLU A 85 -6.53 -9.03 -5.09
CA GLU A 85 -7.43 -7.88 -5.07
C GLU A 85 -8.02 -7.60 -6.44
N LEU A 86 -7.25 -7.82 -7.51
CA LEU A 86 -7.80 -7.69 -8.86
C LEU A 86 -8.98 -8.65 -9.06
N SER A 87 -8.81 -9.89 -8.62
CA SER A 87 -9.88 -10.87 -8.73
C SER A 87 -11.13 -10.42 -7.98
N ARG A 88 -10.93 -9.80 -6.82
CA ARG A 88 -12.02 -9.32 -6.00
C ARG A 88 -12.78 -8.17 -6.65
N TRP A 89 -12.06 -7.24 -7.29
CA TRP A 89 -12.68 -6.01 -7.78
C TRP A 89 -13.09 -6.05 -9.24
N GLU A 90 -12.61 -7.04 -9.99
CA GLU A 90 -12.89 -7.13 -11.42
C GLU A 90 -13.94 -8.17 -11.77
N ASN A 91 -14.55 -8.76 -10.77
CA ASN A 91 -15.66 -9.67 -11.05
C ASN A 91 -16.95 -8.88 -11.27
#